data_7a33a17c0d7edf26192eff0e1064fe51
#
_entry.id   7a33a17c0d7edf26192eff0e1064fe51
#
_cell.length_a   1.000
_cell.length_b   1.000
_cell.length_c   1.000
_cell.angle_alpha   90.00
_cell.angle_beta   90.00
_cell.angle_gamma   90.00
#
_symmetry.space_group_name_H-M   'P 1'
#
loop_
_entity.id
_entity.type
_entity.pdbx_description
1 polymer ?
#
loop_
_entity_poly.entity_id
_entity_poly.type
_entity_poly.pdbx_seq_one_letter_code
_entity_poly.pdbx_strand_id
1 'polypeptide(L)'
;MDITIRRATAGDAKGIAKLFDDYRVFFGEPSDLPLAQDFIADRLHHTESVIFFAQTPKERCVGFAQLYPSFSSVSAGRVWILNDLFVTESARGMGIGTKLLGEIKAFGSDSNAKSILVETSSSNTGAQKLYKTTGYQEVSDRIFYEQVISDNKD
;
A
#
# COMPACT_ATOMS: atom_id res chain seq x y z
N MET A 1 1.67 -16.67 -15.11
CA MET A 1 0.52 -15.76 -15.25
C MET A 1 1.04 -14.33 -15.51
N ASP A 2 0.58 -13.72 -16.55
CA ASP A 2 1.00 -12.36 -16.91
C ASP A 2 0.28 -11.34 -16.04
N ILE A 3 1.00 -10.76 -15.12
CA ILE A 3 0.48 -9.73 -14.22
C ILE A 3 0.94 -8.36 -14.71
N THR A 4 0.00 -7.44 -14.87
CA THR A 4 0.27 -6.06 -15.22
C THR A 4 0.10 -5.19 -13.98
N ILE A 5 1.08 -4.32 -13.71
CA ILE A 5 0.96 -3.34 -12.64
C ILE A 5 0.47 -2.03 -13.27
N ARG A 6 -0.59 -1.46 -12.68
CA ARG A 6 -1.20 -0.22 -13.16
C ARG A 6 -1.32 0.77 -12.01
N ARG A 7 -1.18 2.05 -12.33
CA ARG A 7 -1.53 3.11 -11.42
C ARG A 7 -3.03 3.35 -11.46
N ALA A 8 -3.68 3.38 -10.30
CA ALA A 8 -5.12 3.54 -10.20
C ALA A 8 -5.58 4.95 -10.54
N THR A 9 -6.71 5.03 -11.20
CA THR A 9 -7.50 6.25 -11.40
C THR A 9 -8.81 6.11 -10.62
N ALA A 10 -9.59 7.20 -10.56
CA ALA A 10 -10.88 7.18 -9.86
C ALA A 10 -11.81 6.05 -10.35
N GLY A 11 -11.73 5.71 -11.62
CA GLY A 11 -12.54 4.63 -12.21
C GLY A 11 -12.17 3.23 -11.73
N ASP A 12 -11.00 3.07 -11.09
CA ASP A 12 -10.52 1.77 -10.60
C ASP A 12 -10.95 1.49 -9.15
N ALA A 13 -11.56 2.46 -8.47
CA ALA A 13 -11.86 2.37 -7.04
C ALA A 13 -12.65 1.11 -6.68
N LYS A 14 -13.69 0.78 -7.46
CA LYS A 14 -14.56 -0.36 -7.18
C LYS A 14 -13.82 -1.69 -7.21
N GLY A 15 -12.94 -1.88 -8.19
CA GLY A 15 -12.16 -3.10 -8.31
C GLY A 15 -11.12 -3.26 -7.19
N ILE A 16 -10.52 -2.15 -6.77
CA ILE A 16 -9.54 -2.15 -5.69
C ILE A 16 -10.21 -2.32 -4.33
N ALA A 17 -11.41 -1.75 -4.14
CA ALA A 17 -12.10 -1.74 -2.86
C ALA A 17 -12.38 -3.15 -2.32
N LYS A 18 -12.68 -4.11 -3.19
CA LYS A 18 -12.88 -5.49 -2.78
C LYS A 18 -11.62 -6.07 -2.12
N LEU A 19 -10.47 -5.82 -2.72
CA LEU A 19 -9.20 -6.28 -2.21
C LEU A 19 -8.80 -5.50 -0.95
N PHE A 20 -9.13 -4.22 -0.89
CA PHE A 20 -8.92 -3.39 0.30
C PHE A 20 -9.77 -3.89 1.49
N ASP A 21 -11.00 -4.31 1.24
CA ASP A 21 -11.84 -4.93 2.27
C ASP A 21 -11.19 -6.23 2.79
N ASP A 22 -10.71 -7.08 1.88
CA ASP A 22 -10.01 -8.31 2.26
C ASP A 22 -8.75 -8.02 3.09
N TYR A 23 -8.03 -6.96 2.76
CA TYR A 23 -6.86 -6.48 3.52
C TYR A 23 -7.26 -6.08 4.95
N ARG A 24 -8.34 -5.33 5.11
CA ARG A 24 -8.83 -4.93 6.43
C ARG A 24 -9.26 -6.14 7.27
N VAL A 25 -9.94 -7.11 6.63
CA VAL A 25 -10.32 -8.36 7.29
C VAL A 25 -9.08 -9.15 7.75
N PHE A 26 -8.04 -9.19 6.91
CA PHE A 26 -6.77 -9.83 7.27
C PHE A 26 -6.17 -9.21 8.54
N PHE A 27 -6.33 -7.90 8.74
CA PHE A 27 -5.86 -7.21 9.93
C PHE A 27 -6.88 -7.17 11.09
N GLY A 28 -7.95 -7.96 11.02
CA GLY A 28 -8.87 -8.16 12.13
C GLY A 28 -10.12 -7.30 12.11
N GLU A 29 -10.32 -6.48 11.06
CA GLU A 29 -11.55 -5.69 10.94
C GLU A 29 -12.69 -6.52 10.36
N PRO A 30 -13.95 -6.23 10.70
CA PRO A 30 -15.07 -6.88 10.03
C PRO A 30 -15.17 -6.43 8.57
N SER A 31 -15.65 -7.33 7.69
CA SER A 31 -15.90 -6.98 6.30
C SER A 31 -16.94 -5.88 6.21
N ASP A 32 -16.63 -4.83 5.45
CA ASP A 32 -17.52 -3.70 5.20
C ASP A 32 -17.20 -3.11 3.83
N LEU A 33 -17.73 -3.74 2.81
CA LEU A 33 -17.42 -3.34 1.43
C LEU A 33 -17.85 -1.91 1.10
N PRO A 34 -19.04 -1.42 1.52
CA PRO A 34 -19.38 -0.02 1.30
C PRO A 34 -18.38 0.96 1.91
N LEU A 35 -17.91 0.70 3.13
CA LEU A 35 -16.89 1.52 3.78
C LEU A 35 -15.58 1.48 2.99
N ALA A 36 -15.16 0.31 2.54
CA ALA A 36 -13.96 0.14 1.73
C ALA A 36 -14.05 0.90 0.42
N GLN A 37 -15.20 0.85 -0.26
CA GLN A 37 -15.44 1.57 -1.51
C GLN A 37 -15.35 3.08 -1.30
N ASP A 38 -16.00 3.59 -0.27
CA ASP A 38 -16.00 5.02 0.04
C ASP A 38 -14.60 5.51 0.37
N PHE A 39 -13.85 4.76 1.18
CA PHE A 39 -12.50 5.13 1.55
C PHE A 39 -11.57 5.22 0.34
N ILE A 40 -11.56 4.21 -0.51
CA ILE A 40 -10.68 4.18 -1.69
C ILE A 40 -11.12 5.23 -2.71
N ALA A 41 -12.43 5.39 -2.94
CA ALA A 41 -12.95 6.40 -3.86
C ALA A 41 -12.55 7.81 -3.42
N ASP A 42 -12.66 8.12 -2.13
CA ASP A 42 -12.29 9.43 -1.59
C ASP A 42 -10.80 9.70 -1.75
N ARG A 43 -9.95 8.69 -1.46
CA ARG A 43 -8.48 8.84 -1.65
C ARG A 43 -8.14 9.18 -3.08
N LEU A 44 -8.72 8.47 -4.04
CA LEU A 44 -8.43 8.67 -5.47
C LEU A 44 -9.05 9.98 -5.99
N HIS A 45 -10.29 10.28 -5.58
CA HIS A 45 -10.99 11.48 -6.03
C HIS A 45 -10.29 12.76 -5.57
N HIS A 46 -9.81 12.80 -4.33
CA HIS A 46 -9.16 13.97 -3.75
C HIS A 46 -7.63 13.96 -3.93
N THR A 47 -7.08 13.01 -4.65
CA THR A 47 -5.63 12.86 -4.84
C THR A 47 -4.87 12.82 -3.51
N GLU A 48 -5.42 12.09 -2.56
CA GLU A 48 -4.84 11.96 -1.22
C GLU A 48 -3.91 10.75 -1.08
N SER A 49 -3.89 9.89 -2.07
CA SER A 49 -2.97 8.76 -2.13
C SER A 49 -2.63 8.43 -3.57
N VAL A 50 -1.58 7.63 -3.73
CA VAL A 50 -1.23 6.99 -4.99
C VAL A 50 -1.37 5.48 -4.78
N ILE A 51 -2.13 4.83 -5.64
CA ILE A 51 -2.38 3.40 -5.56
C ILE A 51 -1.88 2.72 -6.83
N PHE A 52 -1.08 1.66 -6.65
CA PHE A 52 -0.72 0.74 -7.72
C PHE A 52 -1.45 -0.57 -7.47
N PHE A 53 -1.91 -1.22 -8.52
CA PHE A 53 -2.56 -2.51 -8.40
C PHE A 53 -2.09 -3.49 -9.46
N ALA A 54 -2.12 -4.75 -9.09
CA ALA A 54 -1.73 -5.86 -9.95
C ALA A 54 -2.98 -6.48 -10.56
N GLN A 55 -2.99 -6.61 -11.86
CA GLN A 55 -4.14 -7.06 -12.62
C GLN A 55 -3.78 -8.29 -13.46
N THR A 56 -4.67 -9.28 -13.46
CA THR A 56 -4.56 -10.45 -14.34
C THR A 56 -5.00 -10.10 -15.76
N PRO A 57 -4.71 -10.96 -16.77
CA PRO A 57 -5.22 -10.76 -18.13
C PRO A 57 -6.75 -10.68 -18.21
N LYS A 58 -7.46 -11.24 -17.24
CA LYS A 58 -8.93 -11.17 -17.15
C LYS A 58 -9.41 -9.97 -16.33
N GLU A 59 -8.54 -8.98 -16.16
CA GLU A 59 -8.82 -7.72 -15.46
C GLU A 59 -9.19 -7.88 -13.98
N ARG A 60 -8.81 -8.99 -13.35
CA ARG A 60 -9.02 -9.20 -11.92
C ARG A 60 -7.88 -8.56 -11.12
N CYS A 61 -8.22 -7.76 -10.12
CA CYS A 61 -7.26 -7.19 -9.18
C CYS A 61 -6.83 -8.25 -8.16
N VAL A 62 -5.54 -8.54 -8.09
CA VAL A 62 -4.99 -9.58 -7.21
C VAL A 62 -3.96 -9.05 -6.22
N GLY A 63 -3.61 -7.79 -6.29
CA GLY A 63 -2.71 -7.14 -5.35
C GLY A 63 -2.80 -5.63 -5.47
N PHE A 64 -2.47 -4.92 -4.41
CA PHE A 64 -2.41 -3.46 -4.45
C PHE A 64 -1.39 -2.94 -3.45
N ALA A 65 -0.97 -1.71 -3.69
CA ALA A 65 -0.14 -0.94 -2.77
C ALA A 65 -0.66 0.49 -2.74
N GLN A 66 -0.72 1.07 -1.56
CA GLN A 66 -1.17 2.45 -1.37
C GLN A 66 -0.09 3.27 -0.69
N LEU A 67 0.21 4.42 -1.28
CA LEU A 67 1.20 5.38 -0.79
C LEU A 67 0.51 6.67 -0.38
N TYR A 68 0.84 7.16 0.80
CA TYR A 68 0.40 8.47 1.24
C TYR A 68 1.52 9.50 1.09
N PRO A 69 1.21 10.70 0.58
CA PRO A 69 2.21 11.75 0.47
C PRO A 69 2.54 12.34 1.85
N SER A 70 3.82 12.62 2.05
CA SER A 70 4.29 13.30 3.25
C SER A 70 5.52 14.12 2.90
N PHE A 71 6.11 14.75 3.89
CA PHE A 71 7.32 15.53 3.73
C PHE A 71 8.29 15.25 4.87
N SER A 72 9.57 15.28 4.56
CA SER A 72 10.61 15.37 5.58
C SER A 72 11.06 16.83 5.69
N SER A 73 10.85 17.44 6.84
CA SER A 73 11.28 18.83 7.08
C SER A 73 12.81 18.93 7.08
N VAL A 74 13.48 17.95 7.70
CA VAL A 74 14.94 17.93 7.77
C VAL A 74 15.55 17.81 6.38
N SER A 75 15.04 16.89 5.56
CA SER A 75 15.51 16.72 4.18
C SER A 75 14.95 17.77 3.21
N ALA A 76 13.97 18.54 3.65
CA ALA A 76 13.28 19.56 2.87
C ALA A 76 12.72 19.01 1.55
N GLY A 77 12.05 17.87 1.63
CA GLY A 77 11.55 17.22 0.42
C GLY A 77 10.43 16.24 0.65
N ARG A 78 9.90 15.76 -0.48
CA ARG A 78 8.83 14.77 -0.52
C ARG A 78 9.33 13.43 0.01
N VAL A 79 8.49 12.77 0.83
CA VAL A 79 8.62 11.37 1.14
C VAL A 79 7.27 10.70 0.87
N TRP A 80 7.29 9.41 0.53
CA TRP A 80 6.08 8.61 0.37
C TRP A 80 6.02 7.58 1.50
N ILE A 81 4.84 7.39 2.04
CA ILE A 81 4.60 6.36 3.04
C ILE A 81 3.86 5.21 2.36
N LEU A 82 4.54 4.09 2.20
CA LEU A 82 3.92 2.85 1.73
C LEU A 82 3.12 2.28 2.90
N ASN A 83 1.84 2.64 2.95
CA ASN A 83 0.98 2.29 4.08
C ASN A 83 0.36 0.91 3.93
N ASP A 84 -0.03 0.53 2.72
CA ASP A 84 -0.70 -0.73 2.44
C ASP A 84 0.02 -1.48 1.33
N LEU A 85 0.27 -2.76 1.55
CA LEU A 85 0.75 -3.69 0.53
C LEU A 85 0.09 -5.04 0.79
N PHE A 86 -0.69 -5.51 -0.16
CA PHE A 86 -1.45 -6.74 0.00
C PHE A 86 -1.60 -7.48 -1.32
N VAL A 87 -1.43 -8.79 -1.27
CA VAL A 87 -1.65 -9.70 -2.40
C VAL A 87 -2.65 -10.75 -1.93
N THR A 88 -3.68 -11.00 -2.74
CA THR A 88 -4.67 -12.02 -2.42
C THR A 88 -3.99 -13.39 -2.22
N GLU A 89 -4.51 -14.18 -1.30
CA GLU A 89 -3.88 -15.44 -0.89
C GLU A 89 -3.57 -16.36 -2.08
N SER A 90 -4.53 -16.50 -3.00
CA SER A 90 -4.38 -17.37 -4.17
C SER A 90 -3.30 -16.93 -5.16
N ALA A 91 -2.83 -15.69 -5.06
CA ALA A 91 -1.81 -15.12 -5.94
C ALA A 91 -0.45 -14.89 -5.26
N ARG A 92 -0.31 -15.31 -4.00
CA ARG A 92 0.95 -15.18 -3.28
C ARG A 92 2.01 -16.16 -3.80
N GLY A 93 3.28 -15.79 -3.63
CA GLY A 93 4.40 -16.60 -4.08
C GLY A 93 4.68 -16.48 -5.57
N MET A 94 4.04 -15.56 -6.28
CA MET A 94 4.19 -15.32 -7.72
C MET A 94 5.00 -14.07 -8.05
N GLY A 95 5.62 -13.46 -7.06
CA GLY A 95 6.44 -12.27 -7.27
C GLY A 95 5.66 -10.97 -7.46
N ILE A 96 4.37 -10.93 -7.15
CA ILE A 96 3.52 -9.75 -7.35
C ILE A 96 3.95 -8.62 -6.41
N GLY A 97 4.25 -8.93 -5.15
CA GLY A 97 4.75 -7.93 -4.21
C GLY A 97 6.03 -7.27 -4.70
N THR A 98 6.96 -8.06 -5.22
CA THR A 98 8.21 -7.56 -5.80
C THR A 98 7.96 -6.65 -6.99
N LYS A 99 7.01 -7.01 -7.86
CA LYS A 99 6.63 -6.17 -9.01
C LYS A 99 6.02 -4.85 -8.57
N LEU A 100 5.13 -4.88 -7.58
CA LEU A 100 4.53 -3.67 -7.02
C LEU A 100 5.61 -2.75 -6.45
N LEU A 101 6.54 -3.30 -5.66
CA LEU A 101 7.63 -2.53 -5.07
C LEU A 101 8.57 -1.95 -6.12
N GLY A 102 8.76 -2.65 -7.25
CA GLY A 102 9.55 -2.13 -8.38
C GLY A 102 8.92 -0.89 -8.99
N GLU A 103 7.61 -0.91 -9.21
CA GLU A 103 6.88 0.25 -9.74
C GLU A 103 6.87 1.42 -8.74
N ILE A 104 6.75 1.11 -7.46
CA ILE A 104 6.81 2.13 -6.39
C ILE A 104 8.18 2.81 -6.36
N LYS A 105 9.26 2.05 -6.50
CA LYS A 105 10.61 2.61 -6.55
C LYS A 105 10.77 3.57 -7.74
N ALA A 106 10.31 3.16 -8.91
CA ALA A 106 10.34 4.00 -10.10
C ALA A 106 9.51 5.28 -9.89
N PHE A 107 8.33 5.16 -9.32
CA PHE A 107 7.47 6.29 -8.98
C PHE A 107 8.14 7.25 -7.98
N GLY A 108 8.79 6.71 -6.96
CA GLY A 108 9.53 7.51 -5.98
C GLY A 108 10.63 8.34 -6.67
N SER A 109 11.37 7.73 -7.56
CA SER A 109 12.39 8.41 -8.35
C SER A 109 11.80 9.49 -9.26
N ASP A 110 10.74 9.16 -10.00
CA ASP A 110 10.08 10.07 -10.93
C ASP A 110 9.44 11.27 -10.23
N SER A 111 8.99 11.11 -9.01
CA SER A 111 8.41 12.19 -8.19
C SER A 111 9.44 12.97 -7.39
N ASN A 112 10.73 12.71 -7.58
CA ASN A 112 11.84 13.32 -6.84
C ASN A 112 11.72 13.14 -5.32
N ALA A 113 11.19 12.03 -4.87
CA ALA A 113 11.07 11.74 -3.46
C ALA A 113 12.44 11.46 -2.84
N LYS A 114 12.61 11.88 -1.60
CA LYS A 114 13.83 11.61 -0.82
C LYS A 114 13.88 10.16 -0.36
N SER A 115 12.73 9.59 -0.02
CA SER A 115 12.63 8.22 0.46
C SER A 115 11.21 7.70 0.39
N ILE A 116 11.09 6.39 0.52
CA ILE A 116 9.82 5.69 0.73
C ILE A 116 9.95 4.99 2.08
N LEU A 117 9.03 5.30 2.98
CA LEU A 117 9.00 4.71 4.32
C LEU A 117 7.92 3.64 4.36
N VAL A 118 8.21 2.53 5.02
CA VAL A 118 7.23 1.47 5.26
C VAL A 118 7.33 1.02 6.70
N GLU A 119 6.18 0.76 7.30
CA GLU A 119 6.06 0.21 8.64
C GLU A 119 5.40 -1.16 8.54
N THR A 120 5.93 -2.14 9.26
CA THR A 120 5.35 -3.48 9.32
C THR A 120 5.47 -4.01 10.74
N SER A 121 4.61 -4.96 11.08
CA SER A 121 4.65 -5.62 12.38
C SER A 121 5.96 -6.39 12.56
N SER A 122 6.49 -6.36 13.78
CA SER A 122 7.69 -7.13 14.15
C SER A 122 7.49 -8.65 13.98
N SER A 123 6.25 -9.11 13.95
CA SER A 123 5.92 -10.52 13.74
C SER A 123 5.75 -10.89 12.25
N ASN A 124 5.64 -9.91 11.36
CA ASN A 124 5.45 -10.16 9.93
C ASN A 124 6.79 -10.36 9.23
N THR A 125 7.37 -11.54 9.42
CA THR A 125 8.69 -11.88 8.88
C THR A 125 8.72 -11.96 7.36
N GLY A 126 7.62 -12.36 6.75
CA GLY A 126 7.50 -12.43 5.28
C GLY A 126 7.59 -11.05 4.64
N ALA A 127 6.88 -10.07 5.17
CA ALA A 127 6.94 -8.69 4.70
C ALA A 127 8.34 -8.10 4.91
N GLN A 128 8.93 -8.33 6.08
CA GLN A 128 10.29 -7.86 6.38
C GLN A 128 11.30 -8.40 5.37
N LYS A 129 11.23 -9.69 5.05
CA LYS A 129 12.10 -10.29 4.04
C LYS A 129 11.91 -9.65 2.67
N LEU A 130 10.65 -9.41 2.27
CA LEU A 130 10.34 -8.78 0.99
C LEU A 130 10.96 -7.37 0.92
N TYR A 131 10.82 -6.57 1.97
CA TYR A 131 11.40 -5.23 1.98
C TYR A 131 12.92 -5.26 1.92
N LYS A 132 13.57 -6.11 2.69
CA LYS A 132 15.03 -6.24 2.68
C LYS A 132 15.56 -6.65 1.31
N THR A 133 14.91 -7.62 0.66
CA THR A 133 15.35 -8.11 -0.64
C THR A 133 15.07 -7.14 -1.79
N THR A 134 14.23 -6.14 -1.58
CA THR A 134 13.88 -5.13 -2.58
C THR A 134 14.53 -3.76 -2.32
N GLY A 135 15.48 -3.69 -1.38
CA GLY A 135 16.32 -2.50 -1.19
C GLY A 135 15.93 -1.61 -0.02
N TYR A 136 14.94 -2.00 0.78
CA TYR A 136 14.61 -1.27 2.00
C TYR A 136 15.58 -1.64 3.12
N GLN A 137 15.92 -0.65 3.94
CA GLN A 137 16.79 -0.84 5.10
C GLN A 137 16.00 -0.56 6.37
N GLU A 138 16.20 -1.40 7.38
CA GLU A 138 15.58 -1.20 8.68
C GLU A 138 16.08 0.09 9.32
N VAL A 139 15.16 0.90 9.86
CA VAL A 139 15.46 2.10 10.61
C VAL A 139 15.23 1.79 12.09
N SER A 140 16.31 1.56 12.84
CA SER A 140 16.25 1.05 14.21
C SER A 140 16.39 2.13 15.29
N ASP A 141 16.66 3.38 14.89
CA ASP A 141 16.88 4.50 15.81
C ASP A 141 15.62 5.33 16.07
N ARG A 142 14.45 4.81 15.69
CA ARG A 142 13.18 5.52 15.79
C ARG A 142 12.21 4.79 16.70
N ILE A 143 11.44 5.56 17.47
CA ILE A 143 10.37 5.08 18.31
C ILE A 143 9.10 5.79 17.89
N PHE A 144 8.02 5.04 17.76
CA PHE A 144 6.71 5.58 17.41
C PHE A 144 5.87 5.76 18.65
N TYR A 145 5.18 6.90 18.74
CA TYR A 145 4.21 7.18 19.78
C TYR A 145 2.85 7.44 19.13
N GLU A 146 1.80 6.96 19.74
CA GLU A 146 0.44 7.19 19.28
C GLU A 146 -0.38 7.82 20.39
N GLN A 147 -1.11 8.89 20.08
CA GLN A 147 -2.15 9.41 20.95
C GLN A 147 -3.49 9.14 20.28
N VAL A 148 -4.31 8.29 20.86
CA VAL A 148 -5.61 7.93 20.31
C VAL A 148 -6.57 9.12 20.48
N ILE A 149 -7.17 9.57 19.38
CA ILE A 149 -8.12 10.69 19.39
C ILE A 149 -9.55 10.20 19.34
N SER A 150 -9.80 9.12 18.57
CA SER A 150 -11.14 8.54 18.44
C SER A 150 -11.12 7.10 18.93
N ASP A 151 -12.06 6.78 19.84
CA ASP A 151 -12.21 5.45 20.40
C ASP A 151 -13.41 4.70 19.77
N ASN A 152 -13.84 5.15 18.58
CA ASN A 152 -14.96 4.54 17.87
C ASN A 152 -14.57 3.15 17.35
N LYS A 153 -14.84 2.14 18.16
CA LYS A 153 -14.73 0.72 17.78
C LYS A 153 -16.08 0.12 17.41
N ASP A 154 -17.06 0.93 17.19
CA ASP A 154 -18.42 0.52 16.85
C ASP A 154 -18.58 0.27 15.34
#